data_127441e0fb9ecc64aba3f9e46bb5e4b8
#
_entry.id   127441e0fb9ecc64aba3f9e46bb5e4b8
#
_cell.length_a   1.000
_cell.length_b   1.000
_cell.length_c   1.000
_cell.angle_alpha   90.00
_cell.angle_beta   90.00
_cell.angle_gamma   90.00
#
_symmetry.space_group_name_H-M   'P 1'
#
loop_
_entity.id
_entity.type
_entity.pdbx_description
1 polymer ?
#
loop_
_entity_poly.entity_id
_entity_poly.type
_entity_poly.pdbx_seq_one_letter_code
_entity_poly.pdbx_strand_id
1 'polypeptide(L)'
;MFKGLAIAAALFVFAGAAQAAGTKTVSDWTGVCSNLGNCAAFGFSEEDADTAAYLRVDRAAGPGAAPSVLIAFDPGDKQPSATWTLELDGRPVAGVGPVRAIGGDGGARARLSGPGALALIEALRNGKTLAILAAGKPVATVSLTGSAAVLLWVDDQRGRVGTVTALARPGSKPASAVPPAPATPLVVAAPAVSQAGLPKLVPKSLIKGDADCDLTGVDTPDDIVARLAPGVVLWGPECQMLAYNEVSVFFLGDEQAGHLKPITFPEAPGAEQASDDELINASFDPKTRTLSMFAKGRGIGDCGETASWVWDGKSFQLLSEFDMPECRGASPDDWTALYEARTK
;
A
#
# COMPACT_ATOMS: atom_id res chain seq x y z
N MET A 1 -18.80 -18.80 64.11
CA MET A 1 -19.19 -19.07 62.74
C MET A 1 -18.77 -17.86 61.90
N PHE A 2 -17.57 -17.88 61.31
CA PHE A 2 -17.09 -16.83 60.42
C PHE A 2 -17.33 -17.31 59.01
N LYS A 3 -18.19 -16.62 58.23
CA LYS A 3 -18.39 -16.83 56.81
C LYS A 3 -17.34 -16.01 56.04
N GLY A 4 -16.38 -16.68 55.44
CA GLY A 4 -15.43 -16.04 54.52
C GLY A 4 -16.10 -15.65 53.22
N LEU A 5 -15.99 -14.39 52.84
CA LEU A 5 -16.45 -13.84 51.58
C LEU A 5 -15.29 -13.97 50.55
N ALA A 6 -15.44 -14.84 49.57
CA ALA A 6 -14.49 -14.97 48.49
C ALA A 6 -14.78 -13.86 47.44
N ILE A 7 -13.86 -12.93 47.29
CA ILE A 7 -13.90 -11.90 46.21
C ILE A 7 -13.29 -12.53 44.99
N ALA A 8 -14.14 -12.82 43.99
CA ALA A 8 -13.68 -13.20 42.65
C ALA A 8 -13.21 -11.95 41.89
N ALA A 9 -11.92 -11.83 41.64
CA ALA A 9 -11.36 -10.80 40.76
C ALA A 9 -11.68 -11.15 39.32
N ALA A 10 -12.59 -10.42 38.70
CA ALA A 10 -12.86 -10.51 37.28
C ALA A 10 -11.69 -9.84 36.52
N LEU A 11 -10.88 -10.63 35.82
CA LEU A 11 -9.91 -10.15 34.84
C LEU A 11 -10.69 -9.63 33.62
N PHE A 12 -10.83 -8.31 33.52
CA PHE A 12 -11.27 -7.67 32.28
C PHE A 12 -10.12 -7.76 31.25
N VAL A 13 -10.21 -8.73 30.36
CA VAL A 13 -9.41 -8.73 29.12
C VAL A 13 -9.97 -7.62 28.24
N PHE A 14 -9.30 -6.46 28.24
CA PHE A 14 -9.53 -5.45 27.22
C PHE A 14 -9.06 -6.05 25.88
N ALA A 15 -10.00 -6.60 25.12
CA ALA A 15 -9.80 -6.81 23.69
C ALA A 15 -9.62 -5.41 23.08
N GLY A 16 -8.38 -4.99 22.87
CA GLY A 16 -8.09 -3.80 22.08
C GLY A 16 -8.76 -3.99 20.72
N ALA A 17 -9.67 -3.09 20.35
CA ALA A 17 -10.21 -3.06 19.01
C ALA A 17 -9.01 -3.00 18.05
N ALA A 18 -8.91 -3.98 17.16
CA ALA A 18 -7.97 -3.91 16.04
C ALA A 18 -8.33 -2.64 15.28
N GLN A 19 -7.41 -1.66 15.25
CA GLN A 19 -7.63 -0.47 14.45
C GLN A 19 -7.60 -0.89 13.00
N ALA A 20 -8.63 -0.50 12.25
CA ALA A 20 -8.77 -0.83 10.85
C ALA A 20 -7.60 -0.26 10.04
N ALA A 21 -7.21 -0.96 8.98
CA ALA A 21 -6.42 -0.40 7.90
C ALA A 21 -7.14 0.85 7.35
N GLY A 22 -6.40 1.80 6.80
CA GLY A 22 -7.03 2.98 6.25
C GLY A 22 -6.09 4.02 5.70
N THR A 23 -6.66 4.94 4.97
CA THR A 23 -6.00 6.05 4.30
C THR A 23 -6.57 7.38 4.77
N LYS A 24 -5.76 8.41 4.83
CA LYS A 24 -6.16 9.78 5.22
C LYS A 24 -5.37 10.81 4.45
N THR A 25 -6.04 11.55 3.58
CA THR A 25 -5.45 12.71 2.89
C THR A 25 -5.84 14.02 3.55
N VAL A 26 -4.88 14.91 3.69
CA VAL A 26 -5.04 16.30 4.12
C VAL A 26 -4.09 17.17 3.30
N SER A 27 -4.64 17.95 2.38
CA SER A 27 -3.90 18.80 1.45
C SER A 27 -2.83 17.99 0.69
N ASP A 28 -1.55 18.33 0.83
CA ASP A 28 -0.43 17.68 0.14
C ASP A 28 0.14 16.46 0.87
N TRP A 29 -0.57 15.95 1.86
CA TRP A 29 -0.12 14.81 2.66
C TRP A 29 -1.16 13.70 2.72
N THR A 30 -0.68 12.45 2.55
CA THR A 30 -1.51 11.24 2.67
C THR A 30 -0.86 10.27 3.66
N GLY A 31 -1.65 9.81 4.61
CA GLY A 31 -1.29 8.75 5.55
C GLY A 31 -1.94 7.44 5.15
N VAL A 32 -1.19 6.36 5.22
CA VAL A 32 -1.67 4.99 5.00
C VAL A 32 -1.26 4.13 6.19
N CYS A 33 -2.17 3.36 6.75
CA CYS A 33 -1.89 2.41 7.83
C CYS A 33 -2.40 1.02 7.47
N SER A 34 -1.59 -0.02 7.68
CA SER A 34 -1.93 -1.40 7.38
C SER A 34 -2.68 -2.11 8.52
N ASN A 35 -3.27 -3.26 8.19
CA ASN A 35 -3.81 -4.22 9.15
C ASN A 35 -2.77 -4.68 10.20
N LEU A 36 -1.48 -4.62 9.87
CA LEU A 36 -0.37 -4.93 10.80
C LEU A 36 0.03 -3.73 11.66
N GLY A 37 -0.59 -2.57 11.41
CA GLY A 37 -0.31 -1.34 12.13
C GLY A 37 0.99 -0.65 11.73
N ASN A 38 1.57 -1.02 10.61
CA ASN A 38 2.60 -0.22 9.97
C ASN A 38 1.93 0.96 9.28
N CYS A 39 2.45 2.15 9.48
CA CYS A 39 1.92 3.36 8.86
C CYS A 39 3.02 4.09 8.10
N ALA A 40 2.63 4.78 7.04
CA ALA A 40 3.47 5.79 6.39
C ALA A 40 2.69 7.09 6.20
N ALA A 41 3.39 8.22 6.29
CA ALA A 41 2.86 9.52 5.90
C ALA A 41 3.68 10.02 4.72
N PHE A 42 3.00 10.25 3.60
CA PHE A 42 3.58 10.79 2.37
C PHE A 42 3.30 12.28 2.30
N GLY A 43 4.31 13.07 1.99
CA GLY A 43 4.16 14.47 1.62
C GLY A 43 4.70 14.67 0.22
N PHE A 44 4.04 15.47 -0.59
CA PHE A 44 4.34 15.62 -2.01
C PHE A 44 4.78 17.07 -2.34
N SER A 45 5.47 17.23 -3.47
CA SER A 45 5.62 18.54 -4.11
C SER A 45 4.25 19.15 -4.42
N GLU A 46 4.16 20.46 -4.65
CA GLU A 46 2.95 21.06 -5.20
C GLU A 46 2.63 20.46 -6.58
N GLU A 47 1.36 20.46 -6.99
CA GLU A 47 0.91 19.80 -8.24
C GLU A 47 1.56 20.38 -9.49
N ASP A 48 1.87 21.69 -9.49
CA ASP A 48 2.49 22.43 -10.58
C ASP A 48 4.03 22.50 -10.47
N ALA A 49 4.64 21.74 -9.58
CA ALA A 49 6.09 21.73 -9.41
C ALA A 49 6.80 21.13 -10.62
N ASP A 50 7.90 21.75 -11.06
CA ASP A 50 8.73 21.28 -12.19
C ASP A 50 9.31 19.85 -11.97
N THR A 51 9.47 19.46 -10.72
CA THR A 51 10.04 18.16 -10.32
C THR A 51 9.11 17.49 -9.31
N ALA A 52 8.54 16.37 -9.70
CA ALA A 52 7.76 15.54 -8.77
C ALA A 52 8.69 14.97 -7.69
N ALA A 53 8.39 15.28 -6.44
CA ALA A 53 9.13 14.80 -5.29
C ALA A 53 8.18 14.37 -4.18
N TYR A 54 8.60 13.39 -3.41
CA TYR A 54 7.87 13.00 -2.21
C TYR A 54 8.79 12.70 -1.05
N LEU A 55 8.23 12.84 0.12
CA LEU A 55 8.80 12.46 1.39
C LEU A 55 7.88 11.41 2.01
N ARG A 56 8.45 10.33 2.55
CA ARG A 56 7.70 9.27 3.24
C ARG A 56 8.25 9.11 4.64
N VAL A 57 7.40 9.32 5.64
CA VAL A 57 7.71 9.04 7.05
C VAL A 57 7.16 7.67 7.40
N ASP A 58 8.02 6.70 7.61
CA ASP A 58 7.65 5.34 8.01
C ASP A 58 7.49 5.23 9.52
N ARG A 59 6.46 4.53 9.95
CA ARG A 59 6.20 4.21 11.35
C ARG A 59 5.75 2.76 11.51
N ALA A 60 6.65 1.88 11.87
CA ALA A 60 6.29 0.50 12.15
C ALA A 60 5.45 0.35 13.43
N ALA A 61 4.71 -0.74 13.52
CA ALA A 61 3.92 -1.10 14.69
C ALA A 61 4.78 -1.44 15.92
N GLY A 62 4.17 -1.40 17.10
CA GLY A 62 4.80 -1.76 18.37
C GLY A 62 5.54 -0.61 19.06
N PRO A 63 5.74 -0.72 20.38
CA PRO A 63 6.20 0.37 21.24
C PRO A 63 7.63 0.85 20.93
N GLY A 64 8.54 -0.07 20.56
CA GLY A 64 9.96 0.22 20.33
C GLY A 64 10.33 0.62 18.91
N ALA A 65 9.37 0.69 17.98
CA ALA A 65 9.66 1.01 16.60
C ALA A 65 10.16 2.46 16.46
N ALA A 66 11.32 2.66 15.84
CA ALA A 66 11.83 3.97 15.49
C ALA A 66 11.30 4.40 14.12
N PRO A 67 11.01 5.70 13.88
CA PRO A 67 10.63 6.18 12.56
C PRO A 67 11.84 6.26 11.63
N SER A 68 11.57 6.21 10.32
CA SER A 68 12.53 6.56 9.28
C SER A 68 11.89 7.52 8.28
N VAL A 69 12.72 8.23 7.51
CA VAL A 69 12.26 9.13 6.46
C VAL A 69 12.95 8.76 5.15
N LEU A 70 12.15 8.54 4.12
CA LEU A 70 12.60 8.44 2.74
C LEU A 70 12.31 9.78 2.07
N ILE A 71 13.24 10.25 1.26
CA ILE A 71 13.08 11.41 0.36
C ILE A 71 13.37 10.90 -1.03
N ALA A 72 12.48 11.16 -1.98
CA ALA A 72 12.63 10.72 -3.35
C ALA A 72 12.14 11.78 -4.34
N PHE A 73 12.77 11.84 -5.51
CA PHE A 73 12.32 12.62 -6.65
C PHE A 73 12.89 12.04 -7.95
N ASP A 74 12.24 12.34 -9.06
CA ASP A 74 12.74 11.99 -10.39
C ASP A 74 13.65 13.12 -10.91
N PRO A 75 14.97 12.87 -11.04
CA PRO A 75 15.89 13.86 -11.57
C PRO A 75 15.81 14.03 -13.09
N GLY A 76 14.94 13.29 -13.79
CA GLY A 76 14.93 13.19 -15.25
C GLY A 76 16.27 12.64 -15.77
N ASP A 77 16.77 13.21 -16.86
CA ASP A 77 18.06 12.83 -17.48
C ASP A 77 19.31 13.25 -16.68
N LYS A 78 19.13 13.93 -15.55
CA LYS A 78 20.25 14.43 -14.74
C LYS A 78 20.73 13.36 -13.77
N GLN A 79 22.04 13.13 -13.72
CA GLN A 79 22.63 12.29 -12.68
C GLN A 79 22.43 12.94 -11.29
N PRO A 80 21.82 12.23 -10.35
CA PRO A 80 21.61 12.77 -9.02
C PRO A 80 22.95 13.03 -8.32
N SER A 81 23.05 14.13 -7.61
CA SER A 81 24.20 14.36 -6.70
C SER A 81 24.21 13.30 -5.60
N ALA A 82 25.38 12.76 -5.30
CA ALA A 82 25.55 11.75 -4.26
C ALA A 82 25.22 12.25 -2.83
N THR A 83 25.07 13.57 -2.65
CA THR A 83 24.82 14.17 -1.35
C THR A 83 23.83 15.32 -1.47
N TRP A 84 22.82 15.31 -0.59
CA TRP A 84 21.82 16.36 -0.48
C TRP A 84 21.92 17.07 0.85
N THR A 85 21.53 18.35 0.87
CA THR A 85 21.23 19.10 2.08
C THR A 85 19.76 19.50 2.08
N LEU A 86 19.17 19.65 3.26
CA LEU A 86 17.75 19.93 3.44
C LEU A 86 17.57 21.31 4.07
N GLU A 87 16.67 22.10 3.49
CA GLU A 87 16.27 23.39 4.04
C GLU A 87 14.76 23.43 4.28
N LEU A 88 14.39 23.91 5.46
CA LEU A 88 13.01 24.20 5.84
C LEU A 88 12.80 25.71 5.74
N ASP A 89 11.88 26.14 4.89
CA ASP A 89 11.56 27.57 4.70
C ASP A 89 12.82 28.42 4.46
N GLY A 90 13.76 27.92 3.64
CA GLY A 90 15.01 28.60 3.28
C GLY A 90 16.09 28.56 4.35
N ARG A 91 15.98 27.71 5.38
CA ARG A 91 17.00 27.57 6.43
C ARG A 91 17.40 26.09 6.56
N PRO A 92 18.69 25.78 6.77
CA PRO A 92 19.11 24.41 7.03
C PRO A 92 18.31 23.76 8.17
N VAL A 93 17.90 22.51 7.97
CA VAL A 93 17.16 21.77 9.01
C VAL A 93 18.10 21.45 10.16
N ALA A 94 17.81 22.00 11.34
CA ALA A 94 18.63 21.80 12.53
C ALA A 94 18.70 20.32 12.92
N GLY A 95 19.90 19.81 13.21
CA GLY A 95 20.12 18.40 13.58
C GLY A 95 20.12 17.42 12.41
N VAL A 96 19.97 17.90 11.18
CA VAL A 96 20.09 17.08 9.96
C VAL A 96 21.32 17.48 9.19
N GLY A 97 22.30 16.61 9.12
CA GLY A 97 23.48 16.79 8.27
C GLY A 97 23.21 16.45 6.80
N PRO A 98 24.24 16.52 5.94
CA PRO A 98 24.13 16.06 4.54
C PRO A 98 23.68 14.61 4.47
N VAL A 99 22.71 14.30 3.60
CA VAL A 99 22.19 12.94 3.41
C VAL A 99 22.73 12.34 2.14
N ARG A 100 23.10 11.06 2.20
CA ARG A 100 23.58 10.34 1.03
C ARG A 100 22.40 9.96 0.13
N ALA A 101 22.46 10.38 -1.11
CA ALA A 101 21.52 10.01 -2.15
C ALA A 101 22.03 8.82 -2.97
N ILE A 102 21.10 8.00 -3.42
CA ILE A 102 21.33 6.86 -4.32
C ILE A 102 20.40 7.05 -5.51
N GLY A 103 20.94 7.00 -6.73
CA GLY A 103 20.16 6.97 -7.97
C GLY A 103 19.83 5.54 -8.37
N GLY A 104 18.75 5.35 -9.09
CA GLY A 104 18.29 4.06 -9.63
C GLY A 104 17.09 4.25 -10.55
N ASP A 105 16.53 3.14 -11.04
CA ASP A 105 15.40 3.15 -11.98
C ASP A 105 14.12 3.81 -11.41
N GLY A 106 13.99 3.90 -10.10
CA GLY A 106 12.91 4.62 -9.41
C GLY A 106 13.25 6.06 -9.02
N GLY A 107 14.20 6.72 -9.71
CA GLY A 107 14.64 8.08 -9.40
C GLY A 107 15.76 8.16 -8.36
N ALA A 108 15.99 9.35 -7.82
CA ALA A 108 16.98 9.60 -6.80
C ALA A 108 16.35 9.50 -5.40
N ARG A 109 17.00 8.79 -4.49
CA ARG A 109 16.46 8.48 -3.15
C ARG A 109 17.48 8.71 -2.05
N ALA A 110 17.04 9.19 -0.89
CA ALA A 110 17.84 9.25 0.33
C ALA A 110 17.01 8.80 1.53
N ARG A 111 17.62 8.06 2.45
CA ARG A 111 16.93 7.58 3.66
C ARG A 111 17.63 8.10 4.91
N LEU A 112 16.83 8.59 5.85
CA LEU A 112 17.27 9.01 7.18
C LEU A 112 16.70 8.05 8.24
N SER A 113 17.49 7.81 9.27
CA SER A 113 17.09 7.06 10.47
C SER A 113 17.69 7.70 11.73
N GLY A 114 17.30 7.22 12.89
CA GLY A 114 17.82 7.68 14.17
C GLY A 114 17.60 9.18 14.43
N PRO A 115 18.57 9.88 15.06
CA PRO A 115 18.41 11.27 15.46
C PRO A 115 18.10 12.23 14.31
N GLY A 116 18.69 12.01 13.11
CA GLY A 116 18.44 12.84 11.93
C GLY A 116 17.00 12.73 11.43
N ALA A 117 16.43 11.50 11.43
CA ALA A 117 15.02 11.32 11.07
C ALA A 117 14.08 12.01 12.08
N LEU A 118 14.35 11.89 13.37
CA LEU A 118 13.57 12.55 14.42
C LEU A 118 13.61 14.08 14.30
N ALA A 119 14.79 14.65 14.07
CA ALA A 119 14.97 16.08 13.88
C ALA A 119 14.21 16.58 12.64
N LEU A 120 14.27 15.84 11.53
CA LEU A 120 13.52 16.18 10.33
C LEU A 120 12.02 16.13 10.59
N ILE A 121 11.50 15.04 11.17
CA ILE A 121 10.06 14.88 11.47
C ILE A 121 9.56 16.02 12.39
N GLU A 122 10.36 16.42 13.37
CA GLU A 122 10.03 17.57 14.23
C GLU A 122 9.92 18.87 13.43
N ALA A 123 10.82 19.10 12.49
CA ALA A 123 10.82 20.27 11.62
C ALA A 123 9.59 20.28 10.69
N LEU A 124 9.23 19.11 10.08
CA LEU A 124 8.10 18.99 9.15
C LEU A 124 6.76 19.47 9.73
N ARG A 125 6.56 19.38 11.04
CA ARG A 125 5.29 19.77 11.70
C ARG A 125 5.01 21.28 11.68
N ASN A 126 6.06 22.09 11.57
CA ASN A 126 5.97 23.52 11.79
C ASN A 126 6.39 24.34 10.55
N GLY A 127 6.90 23.69 9.50
CA GLY A 127 7.33 24.34 8.27
C GLY A 127 6.20 24.43 7.22
N LYS A 128 6.51 25.15 6.14
CA LYS A 128 5.65 25.24 4.95
C LYS A 128 6.22 24.48 3.77
N THR A 129 7.54 24.52 3.58
CA THR A 129 8.20 23.90 2.43
C THR A 129 9.53 23.29 2.87
N LEU A 130 9.79 22.05 2.45
CA LEU A 130 11.09 21.40 2.54
C LEU A 130 11.76 21.46 1.17
N ALA A 131 12.89 22.13 1.06
CA ALA A 131 13.73 22.15 -0.14
C ALA A 131 14.83 21.07 -0.04
N ILE A 132 15.04 20.36 -1.13
CA ILE A 132 16.12 19.40 -1.34
C ILE A 132 17.16 20.08 -2.20
N LEU A 133 18.40 20.22 -1.69
CA LEU A 133 19.48 20.88 -2.40
C LEU A 133 20.57 19.88 -2.78
N ALA A 134 21.02 19.95 -4.03
CA ALA A 134 22.19 19.26 -4.53
C ALA A 134 23.26 20.28 -4.89
N ALA A 135 24.47 20.13 -4.34
CA ALA A 135 25.56 21.10 -4.51
C ALA A 135 25.13 22.56 -4.20
N GLY A 136 24.30 22.76 -3.18
CA GLY A 136 23.81 24.06 -2.75
C GLY A 136 22.72 24.69 -3.63
N LYS A 137 22.20 23.98 -4.61
CA LYS A 137 21.10 24.43 -5.50
C LYS A 137 19.84 23.63 -5.22
N PRO A 138 18.65 24.25 -5.08
CA PRO A 138 17.40 23.53 -4.99
C PRO A 138 17.18 22.67 -6.24
N VAL A 139 16.83 21.40 -6.04
CA VAL A 139 16.54 20.42 -7.11
C VAL A 139 15.11 19.88 -7.04
N ALA A 140 14.51 19.93 -5.87
CA ALA A 140 13.11 19.58 -5.65
C ALA A 140 12.60 20.21 -4.35
N THR A 141 11.28 20.30 -4.22
CA THR A 141 10.61 20.79 -3.01
C THR A 141 9.44 19.88 -2.64
N VAL A 142 9.15 19.79 -1.35
CA VAL A 142 7.98 19.08 -0.82
C VAL A 142 7.16 20.08 0.00
N SER A 143 5.86 20.16 -0.28
CA SER A 143 4.92 20.95 0.51
C SER A 143 4.71 20.30 1.88
N LEU A 144 4.62 21.12 2.92
CA LEU A 144 4.34 20.66 4.28
C LEU A 144 2.91 20.95 4.74
N THR A 145 2.07 21.45 3.82
CA THR A 145 0.65 21.70 4.09
C THR A 145 -0.08 20.38 4.32
N GLY A 146 -0.58 20.15 5.53
CA GLY A 146 -1.20 18.89 5.94
C GLY A 146 -0.31 17.98 6.78
N SER A 147 1.01 18.17 6.80
CA SER A 147 1.98 17.30 7.48
C SER A 147 1.62 17.00 8.94
N ALA A 148 1.39 18.05 9.74
CA ALA A 148 1.06 17.89 11.16
C ALA A 148 -0.24 17.11 11.40
N ALA A 149 -1.24 17.29 10.53
CA ALA A 149 -2.53 16.60 10.63
C ALA A 149 -2.40 15.11 10.31
N VAL A 150 -1.66 14.76 9.23
CA VAL A 150 -1.43 13.36 8.84
C VAL A 150 -0.52 12.66 9.84
N LEU A 151 0.55 13.29 10.31
CA LEU A 151 1.41 12.71 11.37
C LEU A 151 0.63 12.48 12.68
N LEU A 152 -0.31 13.38 13.03
CA LEU A 152 -1.16 13.19 14.18
C LEU A 152 -2.13 12.00 13.97
N TRP A 153 -2.70 11.87 12.78
CA TRP A 153 -3.55 10.74 12.43
C TRP A 153 -2.78 9.41 12.52
N VAL A 154 -1.53 9.34 12.00
CA VAL A 154 -0.65 8.17 12.13
C VAL A 154 -0.41 7.80 13.60
N ASP A 155 -0.14 8.79 14.46
CA ASP A 155 0.02 8.56 15.90
C ASP A 155 -1.27 8.02 16.54
N ASP A 156 -2.43 8.57 16.14
CA ASP A 156 -3.74 8.18 16.69
C ASP A 156 -4.09 6.74 16.31
N GLN A 157 -3.87 6.36 15.04
CA GLN A 157 -4.08 5.00 14.55
C GLN A 157 -3.35 3.93 15.38
N ARG A 158 -2.30 4.29 16.08
CA ARG A 158 -1.47 3.37 16.87
C ARG A 158 -1.45 3.68 18.36
N GLY A 159 -2.35 4.54 18.86
CA GLY A 159 -2.41 4.92 20.27
C GLY A 159 -1.13 5.60 20.78
N ARG A 160 -0.39 6.29 19.88
CA ARG A 160 0.88 6.95 20.21
C ARG A 160 0.70 8.36 20.74
N VAL A 161 -0.44 8.99 20.52
CA VAL A 161 -0.69 10.37 20.94
C VAL A 161 -0.45 10.54 22.44
N GLY A 162 0.42 11.49 22.79
CA GLY A 162 0.81 11.77 24.17
C GLY A 162 1.85 10.80 24.76
N THR A 163 2.38 9.87 23.96
CA THR A 163 3.54 9.04 24.37
C THR A 163 4.86 9.75 24.05
N VAL A 164 5.95 9.32 24.64
CA VAL A 164 7.30 9.81 24.34
C VAL A 164 7.76 9.47 22.92
N THR A 165 7.02 8.60 22.19
CA THR A 165 7.33 8.14 20.84
C THR A 165 6.40 8.70 19.78
N ALA A 166 5.48 9.61 20.12
CA ALA A 166 4.60 10.24 19.15
C ALA A 166 5.38 11.15 18.17
N LEU A 167 4.96 11.13 16.90
CA LEU A 167 5.54 11.96 15.84
C LEU A 167 5.03 13.40 15.89
N ALA A 168 3.70 13.59 16.09
CA ALA A 168 3.06 14.90 16.06
C ALA A 168 2.89 15.51 17.45
N ARG A 169 2.44 14.75 18.42
CA ARG A 169 2.16 15.23 19.79
C ARG A 169 2.83 14.34 20.83
N PRO A 170 4.17 14.47 21.00
CA PRO A 170 4.87 13.78 22.08
C PRO A 170 4.37 14.25 23.45
N GLY A 171 4.41 13.36 24.43
CA GLY A 171 3.99 13.60 25.81
C GLY A 171 4.75 12.73 26.79
N SER A 172 4.23 12.60 28.01
CA SER A 172 4.91 11.89 29.10
C SER A 172 4.56 10.39 29.21
N LYS A 173 3.57 9.88 28.48
CA LYS A 173 3.22 8.47 28.55
C LYS A 173 4.40 7.63 28.02
N PRO A 174 4.75 6.52 28.70
CA PRO A 174 5.87 5.69 28.27
C PRO A 174 5.61 5.02 26.93
N ALA A 175 6.66 4.67 26.19
CA ALA A 175 6.55 3.93 24.93
C ALA A 175 5.76 2.62 25.07
N SER A 176 5.84 1.95 26.23
CA SER A 176 5.10 0.72 26.53
C SER A 176 3.57 0.89 26.56
N ALA A 177 3.05 2.11 26.56
CA ALA A 177 1.61 2.37 26.41
C ALA A 177 1.12 2.13 24.98
N VAL A 178 2.03 2.05 24.01
CA VAL A 178 1.69 1.71 22.60
C VAL A 178 1.40 0.22 22.49
N PRO A 179 0.28 -0.20 21.85
CA PRO A 179 -0.02 -1.61 21.64
C PRO A 179 1.09 -2.36 20.89
N PRO A 180 1.27 -3.67 21.12
CA PRO A 180 2.17 -4.48 20.31
C PRO A 180 1.70 -4.56 18.87
N ALA A 181 2.62 -4.95 17.96
CA ALA A 181 2.26 -5.21 16.57
C ALA A 181 1.22 -6.36 16.49
N PRO A 182 0.18 -6.24 15.66
CA PRO A 182 -0.73 -7.34 15.36
C PRO A 182 0.00 -8.54 14.75
N ALA A 183 -0.56 -9.73 14.94
CA ALA A 183 -0.04 -10.93 14.28
C ALA A 183 -0.38 -10.87 12.77
N THR A 184 0.59 -11.23 11.93
CA THR A 184 0.36 -11.34 10.48
C THR A 184 -0.63 -12.47 10.19
N PRO A 185 -1.74 -12.22 9.50
CA PRO A 185 -2.65 -13.27 9.06
C PRO A 185 -1.93 -14.33 8.23
N LEU A 186 -2.37 -15.58 8.34
CA LEU A 186 -1.81 -16.70 7.60
C LEU A 186 -2.87 -17.28 6.66
N VAL A 187 -2.55 -17.34 5.38
CA VAL A 187 -3.34 -18.01 4.36
C VAL A 187 -2.61 -19.26 3.89
N VAL A 188 -3.31 -20.38 3.78
CA VAL A 188 -2.74 -21.63 3.28
C VAL A 188 -3.05 -21.74 1.79
N ALA A 189 -2.02 -21.66 0.96
CA ALA A 189 -2.19 -21.83 -0.48
C ALA A 189 -2.51 -23.28 -0.84
N ALA A 190 -3.43 -23.48 -1.77
CA ALA A 190 -3.67 -24.80 -2.33
C ALA A 190 -2.43 -25.29 -3.11
N PRO A 191 -2.16 -26.62 -3.15
CA PRO A 191 -1.07 -27.15 -3.96
C PRO A 191 -1.19 -26.77 -5.43
N ALA A 192 -0.06 -26.51 -6.09
CA ALA A 192 -0.03 -26.27 -7.52
C ALA A 192 -0.49 -27.51 -8.29
N VAL A 193 -1.21 -27.29 -9.39
CA VAL A 193 -1.71 -28.35 -10.28
C VAL A 193 -1.23 -28.11 -11.71
N SER A 194 -1.19 -29.21 -12.50
CA SER A 194 -0.78 -29.13 -13.91
C SER A 194 -1.74 -28.24 -14.71
N GLN A 195 -1.19 -27.35 -15.52
CA GLN A 195 -1.92 -26.50 -16.46
C GLN A 195 -2.04 -27.09 -17.87
N ALA A 196 -1.52 -28.32 -18.07
CA ALA A 196 -1.53 -28.96 -19.37
C ALA A 196 -2.97 -29.22 -19.89
N GLY A 197 -3.15 -28.98 -21.18
CA GLY A 197 -4.43 -29.26 -21.87
C GLY A 197 -5.48 -28.14 -21.79
N LEU A 198 -5.22 -27.06 -21.05
CA LEU A 198 -6.11 -25.89 -21.05
C LEU A 198 -5.98 -25.10 -22.36
N PRO A 199 -7.06 -24.48 -22.84
CA PRO A 199 -6.98 -23.49 -23.92
C PRO A 199 -6.20 -22.26 -23.46
N LYS A 200 -5.66 -21.51 -24.41
CA LYS A 200 -4.97 -20.25 -24.10
C LYS A 200 -5.94 -19.06 -23.98
N LEU A 201 -7.07 -19.17 -24.63
CA LEU A 201 -8.08 -18.11 -24.71
C LEU A 201 -9.42 -18.64 -24.22
N VAL A 202 -10.19 -17.74 -23.61
CA VAL A 202 -11.57 -18.01 -23.25
C VAL A 202 -12.43 -18.11 -24.52
N PRO A 203 -13.28 -19.13 -24.66
CA PRO A 203 -14.18 -19.21 -25.81
C PRO A 203 -15.11 -18.00 -25.88
N LYS A 204 -15.09 -17.24 -26.98
CA LYS A 204 -15.94 -16.05 -27.16
C LYS A 204 -17.44 -16.29 -26.97
N SER A 205 -17.90 -17.53 -27.11
CA SER A 205 -19.29 -17.90 -26.83
C SER A 205 -19.71 -17.76 -25.38
N LEU A 206 -18.73 -17.74 -24.44
CA LEU A 206 -18.99 -17.65 -23.00
C LEU A 206 -19.21 -16.21 -22.52
N ILE A 207 -18.60 -15.26 -23.22
CA ILE A 207 -18.69 -13.82 -22.92
C ILE A 207 -19.77 -13.13 -23.78
N LYS A 208 -20.36 -13.84 -24.73
CA LYS A 208 -21.40 -13.28 -25.59
C LYS A 208 -22.71 -13.10 -24.84
N GLY A 209 -23.05 -11.85 -24.57
CA GLY A 209 -24.27 -11.46 -23.83
C GLY A 209 -24.01 -11.15 -22.36
N ASP A 210 -22.77 -11.18 -21.91
CA ASP A 210 -22.37 -10.59 -20.66
C ASP A 210 -22.33 -9.05 -20.81
N ALA A 211 -23.10 -8.35 -19.99
CA ALA A 211 -23.20 -6.88 -20.07
C ALA A 211 -21.90 -6.18 -19.63
N ASP A 212 -21.09 -6.87 -18.84
CA ASP A 212 -19.88 -6.35 -18.22
C ASP A 212 -18.63 -6.66 -19.08
N CYS A 213 -18.81 -7.40 -20.20
CA CYS A 213 -17.74 -7.78 -21.11
C CYS A 213 -18.06 -7.40 -22.58
N ASP A 214 -17.76 -6.19 -22.96
CA ASP A 214 -18.12 -5.65 -24.29
C ASP A 214 -17.06 -5.84 -25.38
N LEU A 215 -15.86 -6.35 -25.03
CA LEU A 215 -14.70 -6.56 -25.91
C LEU A 215 -14.24 -5.27 -26.63
N THR A 216 -14.54 -4.10 -26.08
CA THR A 216 -14.16 -2.81 -26.69
C THR A 216 -12.65 -2.64 -26.70
N GLY A 217 -12.08 -2.50 -27.91
CA GLY A 217 -10.65 -2.30 -28.13
C GLY A 217 -9.79 -3.56 -27.95
N VAL A 218 -10.39 -4.73 -27.74
CA VAL A 218 -9.67 -6.00 -27.51
C VAL A 218 -9.43 -6.70 -28.86
N ASP A 219 -8.28 -6.44 -29.45
CA ASP A 219 -7.85 -7.08 -30.72
C ASP A 219 -7.12 -8.42 -30.48
N THR A 220 -6.28 -8.45 -29.45
CA THR A 220 -5.47 -9.61 -29.03
C THR A 220 -5.62 -9.83 -27.54
N PRO A 221 -6.64 -10.58 -27.09
CA PRO A 221 -6.92 -10.73 -25.66
C PRO A 221 -5.80 -11.46 -24.92
N ASP A 222 -5.47 -10.94 -23.73
CA ASP A 222 -4.58 -11.61 -22.77
C ASP A 222 -5.43 -12.31 -21.68
N ASP A 223 -6.23 -13.28 -22.13
CA ASP A 223 -7.13 -14.04 -21.27
C ASP A 223 -6.36 -14.86 -20.23
N ILE A 224 -6.88 -14.92 -19.01
CA ILE A 224 -6.38 -15.79 -17.96
C ILE A 224 -7.20 -17.08 -17.93
N VAL A 225 -6.57 -18.21 -18.29
CA VAL A 225 -7.18 -19.55 -18.15
C VAL A 225 -6.27 -20.40 -17.28
N ALA A 226 -6.72 -20.74 -16.06
CA ALA A 226 -5.87 -21.46 -15.12
C ALA A 226 -6.64 -22.55 -14.36
N ARG A 227 -6.07 -23.79 -14.31
CA ARG A 227 -6.61 -24.86 -13.48
C ARG A 227 -6.29 -24.58 -12.01
N LEU A 228 -7.34 -24.47 -11.19
CA LEU A 228 -7.22 -24.24 -9.75
C LEU A 228 -7.27 -25.54 -8.95
N ALA A 229 -8.02 -26.56 -9.42
CA ALA A 229 -8.10 -27.90 -8.87
C ALA A 229 -8.56 -28.86 -9.98
N PRO A 230 -8.50 -30.19 -9.82
CA PRO A 230 -9.14 -31.09 -10.76
C PRO A 230 -10.61 -30.74 -10.98
N GLY A 231 -10.97 -30.41 -12.24
CA GLY A 231 -12.33 -30.00 -12.62
C GLY A 231 -12.73 -28.58 -12.20
N VAL A 232 -11.79 -27.76 -11.70
CA VAL A 232 -12.04 -26.34 -11.36
C VAL A 232 -11.04 -25.46 -12.12
N VAL A 233 -11.55 -24.62 -12.97
CA VAL A 233 -10.78 -23.69 -13.81
C VAL A 233 -11.21 -22.24 -13.54
N LEU A 234 -10.24 -21.37 -13.42
CA LEU A 234 -10.40 -19.92 -13.45
C LEU A 234 -10.47 -19.49 -14.91
N TRP A 235 -11.54 -18.83 -15.27
CA TRP A 235 -11.77 -18.23 -16.57
C TRP A 235 -11.80 -16.71 -16.41
N GLY A 236 -10.83 -16.02 -16.98
CA GLY A 236 -10.67 -14.57 -16.91
C GLY A 236 -10.54 -13.98 -18.31
N PRO A 237 -11.65 -13.75 -19.02
CA PRO A 237 -11.61 -13.04 -20.28
C PRO A 237 -11.17 -11.59 -20.07
N GLU A 238 -10.29 -11.10 -20.96
CA GLU A 238 -10.08 -9.66 -21.13
C GLU A 238 -11.31 -9.10 -21.84
N CYS A 239 -12.00 -8.16 -21.19
CA CYS A 239 -13.26 -7.62 -21.64
C CYS A 239 -13.14 -6.24 -22.27
N GLN A 240 -12.17 -5.45 -21.82
CA GLN A 240 -12.00 -4.08 -22.30
C GLN A 240 -10.54 -3.67 -22.25
N MET A 241 -10.08 -2.97 -23.30
CA MET A 241 -8.79 -2.31 -23.35
C MET A 241 -8.98 -0.80 -23.22
N LEU A 242 -8.44 -0.21 -22.15
CA LEU A 242 -8.38 1.22 -21.91
C LEU A 242 -7.03 1.79 -22.35
N ALA A 243 -6.81 3.09 -22.15
CA ALA A 243 -5.57 3.74 -22.60
C ALA A 243 -4.27 3.13 -22.02
N TYR A 244 -4.32 2.58 -20.82
CA TYR A 244 -3.18 1.95 -20.11
C TYR A 244 -3.62 0.89 -19.08
N ASN A 245 -4.87 0.48 -19.13
CA ASN A 245 -5.45 -0.54 -18.26
C ASN A 245 -6.25 -1.54 -19.09
N GLU A 246 -6.14 -2.81 -18.77
CA GLU A 246 -6.92 -3.92 -19.29
C GLU A 246 -7.92 -4.35 -18.22
N VAL A 247 -9.18 -4.53 -18.59
CA VAL A 247 -10.25 -4.95 -17.67
C VAL A 247 -10.56 -6.42 -17.93
N SER A 248 -10.51 -7.23 -16.90
CA SER A 248 -10.90 -8.65 -16.97
C SER A 248 -11.97 -8.96 -15.93
N VAL A 249 -12.95 -9.79 -16.32
CA VAL A 249 -13.93 -10.37 -15.39
C VAL A 249 -13.59 -11.84 -15.12
N PHE A 250 -13.99 -12.38 -13.98
CA PHE A 250 -13.54 -13.70 -13.57
C PHE A 250 -14.67 -14.65 -13.19
N PHE A 251 -14.54 -15.90 -13.65
CA PHE A 251 -15.47 -16.97 -13.36
C PHE A 251 -14.75 -18.23 -12.90
N LEU A 252 -15.40 -19.02 -12.06
CA LEU A 252 -15.05 -20.42 -11.85
C LEU A 252 -15.95 -21.30 -12.71
N GLY A 253 -15.36 -22.31 -13.36
CA GLY A 253 -16.09 -23.28 -14.17
C GLY A 253 -15.34 -24.59 -14.25
N ASP A 254 -15.91 -25.54 -15.05
CA ASP A 254 -15.21 -26.77 -15.39
C ASP A 254 -14.22 -26.57 -16.56
N GLU A 255 -13.52 -27.63 -16.97
CA GLU A 255 -12.49 -27.56 -18.04
C GLU A 255 -13.09 -27.32 -19.44
N GLN A 256 -14.37 -27.45 -19.62
CA GLN A 256 -15.11 -27.13 -20.84
C GLN A 256 -15.80 -25.78 -20.77
N ALA A 257 -15.49 -24.97 -19.75
CA ALA A 257 -16.14 -23.72 -19.43
C ALA A 257 -17.66 -23.82 -19.25
N GLY A 258 -18.09 -24.96 -18.72
CA GLY A 258 -19.46 -25.19 -18.26
C GLY A 258 -19.62 -24.69 -16.79
N HIS A 259 -20.88 -24.45 -16.42
CA HIS A 259 -21.27 -24.10 -15.04
C HIS A 259 -20.52 -22.88 -14.49
N LEU A 260 -20.29 -21.86 -15.32
CA LEU A 260 -19.62 -20.64 -14.93
C LEU A 260 -20.36 -19.95 -13.79
N LYS A 261 -19.57 -19.55 -12.78
CA LYS A 261 -20.03 -18.74 -11.64
C LYS A 261 -19.10 -17.56 -11.50
N PRO A 262 -19.61 -16.32 -11.48
CA PRO A 262 -18.80 -15.15 -11.19
C PRO A 262 -18.16 -15.30 -9.81
N ILE A 263 -16.98 -14.76 -9.63
CA ILE A 263 -16.27 -14.71 -8.37
C ILE A 263 -16.07 -13.28 -7.93
N THR A 264 -16.16 -13.08 -6.62
CA THR A 264 -15.81 -11.83 -5.97
C THR A 264 -14.48 -11.99 -5.25
N PHE A 265 -13.72 -10.90 -5.19
CA PHE A 265 -12.42 -10.88 -4.54
C PHE A 265 -12.51 -10.10 -3.22
N PRO A 266 -12.06 -10.69 -2.08
CA PRO A 266 -12.05 -9.98 -0.82
C PRO A 266 -11.06 -8.81 -0.84
N GLU A 267 -11.44 -7.69 -0.27
CA GLU A 267 -10.66 -6.46 -0.12
C GLU A 267 -10.21 -6.25 1.34
N ALA A 268 -9.32 -5.29 1.57
CA ALA A 268 -8.92 -4.92 2.91
C ALA A 268 -10.12 -4.41 3.73
N PRO A 269 -10.22 -4.73 5.02
CA PRO A 269 -11.28 -4.21 5.87
C PRO A 269 -11.29 -2.67 5.89
N GLY A 270 -12.37 -2.08 5.42
CA GLY A 270 -12.53 -0.62 5.34
C GLY A 270 -12.15 -0.01 4.00
N ALA A 271 -11.75 -0.80 3.00
CA ALA A 271 -11.66 -0.34 1.62
C ALA A 271 -13.07 0.06 1.10
N GLU A 272 -13.12 1.06 0.22
CA GLU A 272 -14.35 1.33 -0.55
C GLU A 272 -14.51 0.19 -1.55
N GLN A 273 -15.66 -0.49 -1.54
CA GLN A 273 -15.90 -1.64 -2.42
C GLN A 273 -15.75 -1.25 -3.88
N ALA A 274 -14.76 -1.85 -4.54
CA ALA A 274 -14.68 -1.88 -5.99
C ALA A 274 -15.74 -2.85 -6.56
N SER A 275 -15.94 -2.85 -7.88
CA SER A 275 -16.82 -3.81 -8.54
C SER A 275 -16.34 -5.24 -8.27
N ASP A 276 -17.22 -6.06 -7.75
CA ASP A 276 -16.92 -7.32 -7.08
C ASP A 276 -16.24 -8.41 -7.94
N ASP A 277 -16.19 -8.28 -9.27
CA ASP A 277 -15.73 -9.31 -10.22
C ASP A 277 -14.77 -8.81 -11.31
N GLU A 278 -14.53 -7.48 -11.44
CA GLU A 278 -13.58 -6.89 -12.38
C GLU A 278 -12.20 -6.71 -11.76
N LEU A 279 -11.15 -7.11 -12.46
CA LEU A 279 -9.77 -6.80 -12.10
C LEU A 279 -9.04 -6.09 -13.24
N ILE A 280 -8.17 -5.18 -12.86
CA ILE A 280 -7.42 -4.33 -13.79
C ILE A 280 -5.99 -4.83 -13.93
N ASN A 281 -5.51 -5.00 -15.17
CA ASN A 281 -4.17 -5.53 -15.50
C ASN A 281 -3.86 -6.78 -14.68
N ALA A 282 -4.78 -7.74 -14.70
CA ALA A 282 -4.69 -8.95 -13.90
C ALA A 282 -3.60 -9.90 -14.41
N SER A 283 -3.03 -10.69 -13.51
CA SER A 283 -2.11 -11.77 -13.86
C SER A 283 -2.21 -12.92 -12.86
N PHE A 284 -2.02 -14.16 -13.32
CA PHE A 284 -2.07 -15.35 -12.46
C PHE A 284 -0.78 -16.16 -12.52
N ASP A 285 -0.18 -16.41 -11.36
CA ASP A 285 0.95 -17.32 -11.23
C ASP A 285 0.46 -18.72 -10.78
N PRO A 286 0.50 -19.73 -11.66
CA PRO A 286 0.05 -21.09 -11.33
C PRO A 286 0.95 -21.82 -10.33
N LYS A 287 2.16 -21.35 -10.06
CA LYS A 287 3.09 -21.97 -9.10
C LYS A 287 2.76 -21.55 -7.67
N THR A 288 2.55 -20.24 -7.47
CA THR A 288 2.20 -19.67 -6.17
C THR A 288 0.69 -19.66 -5.94
N ARG A 289 -0.11 -19.91 -6.97
CA ARG A 289 -1.59 -19.87 -6.92
C ARG A 289 -2.12 -18.46 -6.67
N THR A 290 -1.35 -17.46 -7.06
CA THR A 290 -1.64 -16.06 -6.80
C THR A 290 -2.20 -15.37 -8.05
N LEU A 291 -3.35 -14.73 -7.90
CA LEU A 291 -3.90 -13.76 -8.82
C LEU A 291 -3.50 -12.37 -8.31
N SER A 292 -3.07 -11.51 -9.20
CA SER A 292 -2.65 -10.15 -8.87
C SER A 292 -3.27 -9.16 -9.83
N MET A 293 -3.46 -7.92 -9.39
CA MET A 293 -3.90 -6.81 -10.23
C MET A 293 -3.05 -5.56 -10.00
N PHE A 294 -3.07 -4.64 -10.96
CA PHE A 294 -2.58 -3.28 -10.84
C PHE A 294 -3.49 -2.29 -11.57
N ALA A 295 -4.42 -1.68 -10.86
CA ALA A 295 -5.26 -0.60 -11.36
C ALA A 295 -4.45 0.71 -11.32
N LYS A 296 -3.91 1.12 -12.48
CA LYS A 296 -3.14 2.36 -12.59
C LYS A 296 -4.09 3.56 -12.61
N GLY A 297 -3.88 4.53 -11.74
CA GLY A 297 -4.61 5.80 -11.77
C GLY A 297 -4.22 6.69 -12.94
N ARG A 298 -2.97 6.52 -13.45
CA ARG A 298 -2.49 7.13 -14.71
C ARG A 298 -1.36 6.29 -15.35
N GLY A 299 -1.04 6.57 -16.61
CA GLY A 299 -0.18 5.71 -17.43
C GLY A 299 1.21 5.40 -16.87
N ILE A 300 1.82 6.31 -16.10
CA ILE A 300 3.14 6.07 -15.47
C ILE A 300 3.06 5.18 -14.22
N GLY A 301 1.85 4.89 -13.69
CA GLY A 301 1.64 3.97 -12.58
C GLY A 301 2.14 4.43 -11.22
N ASP A 302 2.20 5.73 -10.98
CA ASP A 302 2.65 6.32 -9.71
C ASP A 302 1.50 6.56 -8.70
N CYS A 303 0.30 6.13 -9.05
CA CYS A 303 -0.89 6.11 -8.23
C CYS A 303 -1.83 5.01 -8.68
N GLY A 304 -2.78 4.65 -7.84
CA GLY A 304 -3.75 3.60 -8.06
C GLY A 304 -3.67 2.52 -7.00
N GLU A 305 -4.10 1.32 -7.34
CA GLU A 305 -4.22 0.19 -6.44
C GLU A 305 -3.50 -1.04 -6.97
N THR A 306 -2.85 -1.78 -6.09
CA THR A 306 -2.39 -3.14 -6.38
C THR A 306 -2.95 -4.09 -5.33
N ALA A 307 -3.43 -5.23 -5.79
CA ALA A 307 -3.89 -6.28 -4.89
C ALA A 307 -3.43 -7.66 -5.35
N SER A 308 -3.34 -8.59 -4.41
CA SER A 308 -3.07 -9.98 -4.72
C SER A 308 -3.88 -10.92 -3.84
N TRP A 309 -4.30 -12.02 -4.42
CA TRP A 309 -5.08 -13.06 -3.75
C TRP A 309 -4.47 -14.42 -4.02
N VAL A 310 -4.52 -15.30 -3.04
CA VAL A 310 -4.06 -16.68 -3.18
C VAL A 310 -5.24 -17.64 -3.12
N TRP A 311 -5.25 -18.63 -4.00
CA TRP A 311 -6.25 -19.71 -4.00
C TRP A 311 -5.98 -20.69 -2.86
N ASP A 312 -6.93 -20.84 -1.92
CA ASP A 312 -6.80 -21.72 -0.75
C ASP A 312 -7.36 -23.14 -0.97
N GLY A 313 -7.92 -23.40 -2.16
CA GLY A 313 -8.61 -24.66 -2.50
C GLY A 313 -10.12 -24.54 -2.52
N LYS A 314 -10.69 -23.40 -2.09
CA LYS A 314 -12.12 -23.10 -2.08
C LYS A 314 -12.45 -21.73 -2.65
N SER A 315 -11.65 -20.73 -2.33
CA SER A 315 -11.83 -19.33 -2.72
C SER A 315 -10.49 -18.62 -2.79
N PHE A 316 -10.47 -17.45 -3.40
CA PHE A 316 -9.35 -16.53 -3.32
C PHE A 316 -9.38 -15.81 -1.98
N GLN A 317 -8.22 -15.75 -1.32
CA GLN A 317 -8.02 -15.07 -0.04
C GLN A 317 -7.08 -13.90 -0.26
N LEU A 318 -7.41 -12.72 0.24
CA LEU A 318 -6.56 -11.53 0.13
C LEU A 318 -5.19 -11.79 0.75
N LEU A 319 -4.14 -11.54 0.01
CA LEU A 319 -2.75 -11.68 0.43
C LEU A 319 -2.10 -10.32 0.66
N SER A 320 -2.33 -9.37 -0.23
CA SER A 320 -1.85 -7.99 -0.07
C SER A 320 -2.74 -7.02 -0.83
N GLU A 321 -2.80 -5.79 -0.32
CA GLU A 321 -3.46 -4.67 -0.97
C GLU A 321 -2.70 -3.39 -0.63
N PHE A 322 -2.41 -2.58 -1.66
CA PHE A 322 -1.74 -1.30 -1.55
C PHE A 322 -2.56 -0.26 -2.29
N ASP A 323 -2.71 0.91 -1.70
CA ASP A 323 -3.41 2.03 -2.31
C ASP A 323 -2.55 3.30 -2.23
N MET A 324 -2.44 3.99 -3.37
CA MET A 324 -1.84 5.31 -3.50
C MET A 324 -2.80 6.23 -4.24
N PRO A 325 -3.64 6.98 -3.52
CA PRO A 325 -4.64 7.84 -4.14
C PRO A 325 -4.05 9.07 -4.84
N GLU A 326 -2.79 9.42 -4.53
CA GLU A 326 -2.15 10.64 -4.99
C GLU A 326 -1.23 10.39 -6.18
N CYS A 327 -1.63 10.86 -7.38
CA CYS A 327 -0.83 10.78 -8.60
C CYS A 327 0.28 11.86 -8.64
N ARG A 328 1.24 11.79 -7.72
CA ARG A 328 2.26 12.83 -7.47
C ARG A 328 3.69 12.27 -7.43
N GLY A 329 3.95 11.20 -8.20
CA GLY A 329 5.29 10.67 -8.44
C GLY A 329 5.76 9.62 -7.44
N ALA A 330 4.91 9.08 -6.54
CA ALA A 330 5.31 8.02 -5.63
C ALA A 330 5.51 6.69 -6.38
N SER A 331 6.72 6.14 -6.32
CA SER A 331 7.00 4.83 -6.92
C SER A 331 6.15 3.73 -6.25
N PRO A 332 5.58 2.78 -7.02
CA PRO A 332 4.85 1.65 -6.46
C PRO A 332 5.66 0.83 -5.44
N ASP A 333 6.98 0.76 -5.59
CA ASP A 333 7.88 0.10 -4.63
C ASP A 333 7.91 0.77 -3.24
N ASP A 334 7.44 2.02 -3.17
CA ASP A 334 7.40 2.78 -1.93
C ASP A 334 5.99 2.89 -1.35
N TRP A 335 4.98 2.31 -1.99
CA TRP A 335 3.63 2.33 -1.43
C TRP A 335 3.57 1.56 -0.11
N THR A 336 2.63 1.91 0.74
CA THR A 336 2.42 1.23 2.01
C THR A 336 1.18 0.36 1.89
N ALA A 337 1.28 -0.89 2.33
CA ALA A 337 0.16 -1.79 2.30
C ALA A 337 -0.99 -1.30 3.19
N LEU A 338 -2.21 -1.46 2.71
CA LEU A 338 -3.43 -1.46 3.50
C LEU A 338 -3.61 -2.81 4.19
N TYR A 339 -3.31 -3.89 3.47
CA TYR A 339 -3.42 -5.24 3.98
C TYR A 339 -2.21 -6.08 3.59
N GLU A 340 -1.78 -6.91 4.52
CA GLU A 340 -0.72 -7.91 4.33
C GLU A 340 -1.07 -9.19 5.09
N ALA A 341 -0.94 -10.32 4.40
CA ALA A 341 -0.95 -11.65 4.97
C ALA A 341 0.30 -12.40 4.48
N ARG A 342 0.54 -13.59 5.02
CA ARG A 342 1.61 -14.47 4.54
C ARG A 342 1.04 -15.81 4.11
N THR A 343 1.67 -16.45 3.15
CA THR A 343 1.34 -17.82 2.74
C THR A 343 2.18 -18.84 3.52
N LYS A 344 1.62 -20.04 3.66
CA LYS A 344 2.31 -21.23 4.16
C LYS A 344 2.31 -22.29 3.07
#